data_03395605ea720679a4fc61f07d27b75c
#
_entry.id   03395605ea720679a4fc61f07d27b75c
#
_cell.length_a   1.000
_cell.length_b   1.000
_cell.length_c   1.000
_cell.angle_alpha   90.00
_cell.angle_beta   90.00
_cell.angle_gamma   90.00
#
_symmetry.space_group_name_H-M   'P 1'
#
loop_
_entity.id
_entity.type
_entity.pdbx_description
1 polymer ?
#
loop_
_entity_poly.entity_id
_entity_poly.type
_entity_poly.pdbx_seq_one_letter_code
_entity_poly.pdbx_strand_id
1 'polypeptide(L)'
;MEVPHALPVSAELLAYDGRLLGDISPHATAALIDVAPQLFSGQNFSVPKEVRPIKQVQKANSAEDVQERCPTVPIVLSRVGITDVRRIIRLDVDGEVKLFYANLDLFAQLDSSHSGIHMSRFSDALEEVVEEVTKEPSPDIESLAERLVRQVVRRQNAAYAEVRIRAHFPLRKVTPASAKRVEELYEFIGMASSDGDADKRVKRISGVEVDGMTVCPCAQGMMTAYAEELLVREGYSQEEAKRIVEIFPVPSHNQRAKGTLLLGSPVSIKAENLVHIVEASMSSEIYELLKRPDEFFVVKKAHENPRFVEDVVREMLRNVIGIFPELPDESFVLARTESSESIHQHNALAELSGYLGDIRRELGSSGVGMRGLALEEYLRS
;
A
#
# COMPACT_ATOMS: atom_id res chain seq x y z
N MET A 1 28.99 7.06 46.09
CA MET A 1 27.77 6.41 45.57
C MET A 1 28.08 6.00 44.13
N GLU A 2 28.31 4.72 43.96
CA GLU A 2 28.84 4.10 42.77
C GLU A 2 27.73 3.99 41.70
N VAL A 3 28.13 4.25 40.44
CA VAL A 3 27.29 4.07 39.24
C VAL A 3 27.30 2.59 38.89
N PRO A 4 26.14 1.92 38.71
CA PRO A 4 26.13 0.52 38.31
C PRO A 4 26.53 0.38 36.83
N HIS A 5 27.46 -0.56 36.61
CA HIS A 5 27.95 -1.01 35.31
C HIS A 5 26.82 -1.47 34.40
N ALA A 6 26.91 -1.08 33.13
CA ALA A 6 26.15 -1.63 32.04
C ALA A 6 26.46 -3.13 31.91
N LEU A 7 25.41 -3.95 31.93
CA LEU A 7 25.49 -5.37 31.59
C LEU A 7 25.80 -5.55 30.11
N PRO A 8 26.70 -6.46 29.74
CA PRO A 8 26.93 -6.79 28.33
C PRO A 8 25.67 -7.50 27.77
N VAL A 9 25.21 -7.01 26.62
CA VAL A 9 24.21 -7.71 25.83
C VAL A 9 24.86 -9.03 25.38
N SER A 10 24.47 -10.12 26.01
CA SER A 10 24.96 -11.44 25.70
C SER A 10 24.54 -11.89 24.31
N ALA A 11 25.44 -12.54 23.62
CA ALA A 11 25.30 -13.12 22.27
C ALA A 11 24.27 -14.28 22.16
N GLU A 12 23.33 -14.39 23.09
CA GLU A 12 22.35 -15.48 23.16
C GLU A 12 21.05 -15.24 22.40
N LEU A 13 20.89 -14.09 21.73
CA LEU A 13 19.68 -13.77 20.94
C LEU A 13 19.78 -14.22 19.46
N LEU A 14 20.82 -14.97 19.09
CA LEU A 14 21.02 -15.52 17.74
C LEU A 14 20.88 -17.04 17.65
N ALA A 15 20.42 -17.71 18.71
CA ALA A 15 20.19 -19.15 18.71
C ALA A 15 18.70 -19.48 18.81
N TYR A 16 17.91 -18.94 17.87
CA TYR A 16 16.58 -19.49 17.61
C TYR A 16 16.59 -20.16 16.24
N ASP A 17 16.63 -21.49 16.31
CA ASP A 17 16.39 -22.46 15.27
C ASP A 17 17.33 -22.42 14.03
N GLY A 18 18.26 -23.39 13.97
CA GLY A 18 19.27 -23.62 12.92
C GLY A 18 18.74 -23.90 11.51
N ARG A 19 17.68 -23.22 11.07
CA ARG A 19 17.08 -23.36 9.73
C ARG A 19 17.14 -22.09 8.88
N LEU A 20 17.74 -20.99 9.33
CA LEU A 20 17.69 -19.69 8.64
C LEU A 20 18.86 -19.36 7.72
N LEU A 21 19.83 -20.28 7.53
CA LEU A 21 20.96 -20.07 6.63
C LEU A 21 21.06 -21.07 5.46
N GLY A 22 20.05 -21.94 5.28
CA GLY A 22 20.06 -22.96 4.21
C GLY A 22 19.61 -22.50 2.83
N ASP A 23 18.85 -21.39 2.72
CA ASP A 23 18.13 -21.03 1.50
C ASP A 23 18.46 -19.64 0.91
N ILE A 24 19.55 -18.99 1.34
CA ILE A 24 20.01 -17.76 0.69
C ILE A 24 20.91 -18.16 -0.49
N SER A 25 20.49 -17.80 -1.70
CA SER A 25 21.28 -18.08 -2.90
C SER A 25 22.67 -17.45 -2.80
N PRO A 26 23.74 -18.07 -3.36
CA PRO A 26 25.09 -17.53 -3.33
C PRO A 26 25.21 -16.10 -3.89
N HIS A 27 24.32 -15.69 -4.80
CA HIS A 27 24.28 -14.35 -5.36
C HIS A 27 23.74 -13.30 -4.37
N ALA A 28 22.79 -13.66 -3.49
CA ALA A 28 22.27 -12.75 -2.47
C ALA A 28 23.31 -12.49 -1.36
N THR A 29 24.12 -13.50 -1.04
CA THR A 29 25.21 -13.38 -0.06
C THR A 29 26.33 -12.47 -0.58
N ALA A 30 26.68 -12.57 -1.86
CA ALA A 30 27.69 -11.71 -2.48
C ALA A 30 27.25 -10.23 -2.52
N ALA A 31 25.99 -9.97 -2.82
CA ALA A 31 25.44 -8.60 -2.85
C ALA A 31 25.41 -7.94 -1.46
N LEU A 32 25.20 -8.72 -0.38
CA LEU A 32 25.22 -8.22 0.99
C LEU A 32 26.64 -7.86 1.49
N ILE A 33 27.66 -8.56 1.02
CA ILE A 33 29.07 -8.31 1.39
C ILE A 33 29.58 -7.02 0.73
N ASP A 34 29.13 -6.70 -0.46
CA ASP A 34 29.52 -5.46 -1.19
C ASP A 34 28.87 -4.19 -0.63
N VAL A 35 27.72 -4.31 0.04
CA VAL A 35 26.96 -3.14 0.53
C VAL A 35 27.32 -2.74 1.97
N ALA A 36 27.87 -3.64 2.78
CA ALA A 36 28.23 -3.34 4.17
C ALA A 36 29.51 -4.06 4.66
N PRO A 37 30.69 -3.72 4.16
CA PRO A 37 31.93 -4.39 4.54
C PRO A 37 32.27 -4.33 6.04
N GLN A 38 31.69 -3.37 6.76
CA GLN A 38 32.01 -3.09 8.17
C GLN A 38 31.24 -4.01 9.16
N LEU A 39 30.20 -4.71 8.70
CA LEU A 39 29.39 -5.58 9.58
C LEU A 39 29.99 -7.00 9.74
N PHE A 40 30.98 -7.36 8.90
CA PHE A 40 31.54 -8.72 8.86
C PHE A 40 33.05 -8.79 9.15
N SER A 41 33.65 -7.72 9.64
CA SER A 41 35.07 -7.70 10.02
C SER A 41 35.30 -8.50 11.31
N GLY A 42 35.50 -9.81 11.20
CA GLY A 42 35.85 -10.64 12.35
C GLY A 42 35.52 -12.11 12.25
N GLN A 43 34.86 -12.56 11.20
CA GLN A 43 34.62 -13.99 10.97
C GLN A 43 35.19 -14.43 9.62
N ASN A 44 36.11 -15.42 9.65
CA ASN A 44 36.64 -16.06 8.44
C ASN A 44 35.54 -16.88 7.76
N PHE A 45 34.71 -16.25 6.94
CA PHE A 45 33.85 -16.96 6.00
C PHE A 45 34.69 -17.33 4.77
N SER A 46 35.11 -18.57 4.68
CA SER A 46 35.64 -19.12 3.44
C SER A 46 34.49 -19.41 2.49
N VAL A 47 34.23 -18.50 1.55
CA VAL A 47 33.34 -18.80 0.42
C VAL A 47 33.99 -19.93 -0.38
N PRO A 48 33.28 -21.07 -0.65
CA PRO A 48 33.81 -22.12 -1.50
C PRO A 48 34.13 -21.54 -2.88
N LYS A 49 35.38 -21.59 -3.30
CA LYS A 49 35.88 -21.02 -4.56
C LYS A 49 35.35 -21.66 -5.83
N GLU A 50 34.63 -22.76 -5.75
CA GLU A 50 34.01 -23.42 -6.91
C GLU A 50 32.69 -24.08 -6.49
N VAL A 51 31.56 -23.50 -6.88
CA VAL A 51 30.35 -24.28 -7.06
C VAL A 51 30.53 -25.04 -8.38
N ARG A 52 30.92 -26.30 -8.31
CA ARG A 52 30.95 -27.17 -9.50
C ARG A 52 29.53 -27.17 -10.09
N PRO A 53 29.34 -26.81 -11.37
CA PRO A 53 28.05 -26.95 -12.00
C PRO A 53 27.62 -28.42 -11.83
N ILE A 54 26.44 -28.62 -11.27
CA ILE A 54 25.80 -29.93 -11.21
C ILE A 54 25.80 -30.42 -12.63
N LYS A 55 26.53 -31.53 -12.90
CA LYS A 55 26.55 -32.19 -14.22
C LYS A 55 25.11 -32.20 -14.72
N GLN A 56 24.92 -31.67 -15.94
CA GLN A 56 23.62 -31.65 -16.61
C GLN A 56 22.87 -32.92 -16.26
N VAL A 57 21.77 -32.79 -15.53
CA VAL A 57 20.83 -33.89 -15.37
C VAL A 57 20.46 -34.26 -16.79
N GLN A 58 20.90 -35.47 -17.22
CA GLN A 58 20.50 -36.00 -18.52
C GLN A 58 18.99 -35.76 -18.62
N LYS A 59 18.55 -35.10 -19.70
CA LYS A 59 17.13 -34.91 -20.01
C LYS A 59 16.46 -36.28 -19.78
N ALA A 60 15.74 -36.39 -18.66
CA ALA A 60 14.83 -37.51 -18.48
C ALA A 60 13.93 -37.48 -19.70
N ASN A 61 13.86 -38.57 -20.42
CA ASN A 61 13.01 -38.75 -21.59
C ASN A 61 11.66 -38.06 -21.31
N SER A 62 11.20 -37.24 -22.25
CA SER A 62 9.99 -36.49 -22.31
C SER A 62 8.85 -37.06 -21.44
N ALA A 63 8.87 -36.79 -20.14
CA ALA A 63 7.66 -36.88 -19.35
C ALA A 63 6.77 -35.79 -19.91
N GLU A 64 5.65 -36.18 -20.48
CA GLU A 64 4.59 -35.30 -20.95
C GLU A 64 4.34 -34.25 -19.86
N ASP A 65 4.38 -32.96 -20.26
CA ASP A 65 4.21 -31.87 -19.30
C ASP A 65 2.82 -31.96 -18.66
N VAL A 66 2.78 -32.25 -17.36
CA VAL A 66 1.53 -32.52 -16.64
C VAL A 66 0.62 -31.27 -16.62
N GLN A 67 1.19 -30.08 -16.68
CA GLN A 67 0.45 -28.84 -16.72
C GLN A 67 -0.36 -28.69 -18.01
N GLU A 68 0.13 -29.22 -19.13
CA GLU A 68 -0.55 -29.15 -20.43
C GLU A 68 -1.64 -30.21 -20.62
N ARG A 69 -1.82 -31.12 -19.65
CA ARG A 69 -2.90 -32.11 -19.71
C ARG A 69 -4.25 -31.48 -19.42
N CYS A 70 -5.30 -32.04 -20.00
CA CYS A 70 -6.67 -31.68 -19.63
C CYS A 70 -6.94 -32.06 -18.16
N PRO A 71 -7.46 -31.15 -17.32
CA PRO A 71 -7.78 -31.46 -15.94
C PRO A 71 -8.97 -32.41 -15.82
N THR A 72 -9.04 -33.16 -14.72
CA THR A 72 -10.21 -34.01 -14.43
C THR A 72 -11.50 -33.20 -14.32
N VAL A 73 -11.40 -31.94 -13.85
CA VAL A 73 -12.52 -31.00 -13.76
C VAL A 73 -12.18 -29.79 -14.63
N PRO A 74 -12.71 -29.66 -15.86
CA PRO A 74 -12.35 -28.62 -16.82
C PRO A 74 -13.07 -27.31 -16.52
N ILE A 75 -12.59 -26.56 -15.52
CA ILE A 75 -13.11 -25.24 -15.11
C ILE A 75 -12.02 -24.20 -15.30
N VAL A 76 -12.38 -23.05 -15.86
CA VAL A 76 -11.51 -21.86 -15.96
C VAL A 76 -11.23 -21.32 -14.57
N LEU A 77 -9.94 -21.04 -14.28
CA LEU A 77 -9.54 -20.38 -13.05
C LEU A 77 -9.19 -18.90 -13.35
N SER A 78 -9.85 -18.01 -12.64
CA SER A 78 -9.73 -16.57 -12.87
C SER A 78 -8.36 -16.00 -12.55
N ARG A 79 -7.68 -16.54 -11.53
CA ARG A 79 -6.37 -16.08 -11.06
C ARG A 79 -5.56 -17.27 -10.56
N VAL A 80 -4.46 -17.55 -11.22
CA VAL A 80 -3.46 -18.55 -10.82
C VAL A 80 -2.10 -17.87 -10.94
N GLY A 81 -1.23 -18.01 -9.94
CA GLY A 81 0.06 -17.34 -9.99
C GLY A 81 0.88 -17.43 -8.73
N ILE A 82 1.78 -16.49 -8.56
CA ILE A 82 2.70 -16.38 -7.41
C ILE A 82 2.38 -15.13 -6.59
N THR A 83 2.50 -15.23 -5.28
CA THR A 83 2.22 -14.15 -4.32
C THR A 83 3.37 -13.96 -3.35
N ASP A 84 3.42 -12.79 -2.71
CA ASP A 84 4.44 -12.41 -1.71
C ASP A 84 5.88 -12.58 -2.22
N VAL A 85 6.10 -12.32 -3.51
CA VAL A 85 7.44 -12.36 -4.10
C VAL A 85 8.18 -11.08 -3.73
N ARG A 86 9.24 -11.22 -2.96
CA ARG A 86 10.01 -10.09 -2.42
C ARG A 86 11.17 -9.75 -3.35
N ARG A 87 11.27 -8.49 -3.76
CA ARG A 87 12.34 -8.00 -4.64
C ARG A 87 12.73 -6.57 -4.28
N ILE A 88 13.97 -6.25 -4.64
CA ILE A 88 14.42 -4.85 -4.69
C ILE A 88 14.10 -4.33 -6.09
N ILE A 89 13.28 -3.29 -6.15
CA ILE A 89 12.91 -2.61 -7.40
C ILE A 89 13.66 -1.27 -7.50
N ARG A 90 13.84 -0.79 -8.75
CA ARG A 90 14.51 0.47 -9.06
C ARG A 90 13.53 1.41 -9.74
N LEU A 91 13.32 2.57 -9.12
CA LEU A 91 12.47 3.62 -9.68
C LEU A 91 13.28 4.89 -9.86
N ASP A 92 12.98 5.65 -10.92
CA ASP A 92 13.44 7.02 -11.09
C ASP A 92 12.53 7.95 -10.28
N VAL A 93 13.08 8.58 -9.25
CA VAL A 93 12.37 9.53 -8.42
C VAL A 93 13.07 10.88 -8.54
N ASP A 94 12.43 11.82 -9.25
CA ASP A 94 12.94 13.16 -9.50
C ASP A 94 14.35 13.17 -10.16
N GLY A 95 14.63 12.22 -11.07
CA GLY A 95 15.91 12.08 -11.76
C GLY A 95 16.99 11.32 -10.97
N GLU A 96 16.65 10.77 -9.81
CA GLU A 96 17.51 9.92 -9.01
C GLU A 96 17.01 8.48 -8.97
N VAL A 97 17.90 7.52 -9.24
CA VAL A 97 17.57 6.10 -9.10
C VAL A 97 17.54 5.72 -7.63
N LYS A 98 16.34 5.34 -7.14
CA LYS A 98 16.16 4.85 -5.78
C LYS A 98 15.79 3.37 -5.75
N LEU A 99 16.23 2.70 -4.70
CA LEU A 99 15.98 1.28 -4.46
C LEU A 99 14.86 1.14 -3.42
N PHE A 100 13.87 0.30 -3.72
CA PHE A 100 12.76 0.02 -2.82
C PHE A 100 12.60 -1.48 -2.62
N TYR A 101 12.32 -1.88 -1.39
CA TYR A 101 11.91 -3.23 -1.09
C TYR A 101 10.41 -3.35 -1.40
N ALA A 102 10.07 -4.28 -2.26
CA ALA A 102 8.70 -4.46 -2.74
C ALA A 102 8.22 -5.91 -2.61
N ASN A 103 6.92 -6.05 -2.39
CA ASN A 103 6.19 -7.30 -2.49
C ASN A 103 5.39 -7.30 -3.80
N LEU A 104 5.50 -8.40 -4.55
CA LEU A 104 4.86 -8.55 -5.85
C LEU A 104 3.94 -9.77 -5.86
N ASP A 105 2.76 -9.58 -6.43
CA ASP A 105 1.83 -10.66 -6.77
C ASP A 105 1.61 -10.66 -8.28
N LEU A 106 1.76 -11.81 -8.93
CA LEU A 106 1.61 -11.99 -10.38
C LEU A 106 0.62 -13.10 -10.65
N PHE A 107 -0.39 -12.82 -11.45
CA PHE A 107 -1.46 -13.75 -11.77
C PHE A 107 -1.72 -13.81 -13.26
N ALA A 108 -2.19 -14.98 -13.71
CA ALA A 108 -2.75 -15.16 -15.04
C ALA A 108 -4.02 -16.00 -14.95
N GLN A 109 -4.91 -15.86 -15.92
CA GLN A 109 -6.05 -16.75 -16.09
C GLN A 109 -5.59 -18.09 -16.63
N LEU A 110 -6.11 -19.17 -16.08
CA LEU A 110 -5.89 -20.54 -16.58
C LEU A 110 -7.19 -21.03 -17.22
N ASP A 111 -7.10 -21.40 -18.50
CA ASP A 111 -8.24 -21.96 -19.22
C ASP A 111 -8.56 -23.40 -18.77
N SER A 112 -9.74 -23.90 -19.21
CA SER A 112 -10.23 -25.22 -18.81
C SER A 112 -9.53 -26.40 -19.50
N SER A 113 -8.65 -26.15 -20.45
CA SER A 113 -7.91 -27.21 -21.19
C SER A 113 -6.60 -27.62 -20.53
N HIS A 114 -6.08 -26.81 -19.58
CA HIS A 114 -4.81 -27.02 -18.91
C HIS A 114 -4.97 -27.35 -17.41
N SER A 115 -4.25 -28.38 -16.94
CA SER A 115 -4.26 -28.79 -15.53
C SER A 115 -3.55 -27.78 -14.62
N GLY A 116 -2.60 -27.00 -15.15
CA GLY A 116 -1.82 -26.06 -14.37
C GLY A 116 -1.11 -25.02 -15.22
N ILE A 117 -0.61 -23.99 -14.55
CA ILE A 117 0.20 -22.94 -15.14
C ILE A 117 1.69 -23.19 -14.79
N HIS A 118 2.59 -22.78 -15.66
CA HIS A 118 4.03 -22.90 -15.40
C HIS A 118 4.52 -21.81 -14.45
N MET A 119 4.66 -22.13 -13.17
CA MET A 119 5.08 -21.16 -12.14
C MET A 119 6.45 -20.54 -12.44
N SER A 120 7.39 -21.30 -13.02
CA SER A 120 8.71 -20.80 -13.43
C SER A 120 8.63 -19.67 -14.43
N ARG A 121 7.64 -19.64 -15.33
CA ARG A 121 7.45 -18.58 -16.31
C ARG A 121 7.12 -17.21 -15.66
N PHE A 122 6.52 -17.19 -14.46
CA PHE A 122 6.36 -15.95 -13.69
C PHE A 122 7.70 -15.46 -13.17
N SER A 123 8.52 -16.36 -12.62
CA SER A 123 9.86 -16.01 -12.16
C SER A 123 10.74 -15.50 -13.29
N ASP A 124 10.70 -16.18 -14.45
CA ASP A 124 11.44 -15.76 -15.64
C ASP A 124 10.99 -14.39 -16.14
N ALA A 125 9.67 -14.11 -16.15
CA ALA A 125 9.14 -12.80 -16.52
C ALA A 125 9.63 -11.70 -15.55
N LEU A 126 9.66 -12.01 -14.26
CA LEU A 126 10.12 -11.09 -13.24
C LEU A 126 11.62 -10.80 -13.38
N GLU A 127 12.46 -11.82 -13.52
CA GLU A 127 13.92 -11.65 -13.65
C GLU A 127 14.27 -10.83 -14.91
N GLU A 128 13.60 -11.07 -16.03
CA GLU A 128 13.80 -10.30 -17.26
C GLU A 128 13.49 -8.81 -17.06
N VAL A 129 12.35 -8.49 -16.44
CA VAL A 129 11.97 -7.09 -16.16
C VAL A 129 12.91 -6.45 -15.15
N VAL A 130 13.32 -7.17 -14.09
CA VAL A 130 14.30 -6.68 -13.12
C VAL A 130 15.63 -6.38 -13.79
N GLU A 131 16.07 -7.21 -14.74
CA GLU A 131 17.29 -6.97 -15.52
C GLU A 131 17.15 -5.72 -16.42
N GLU A 132 16.01 -5.56 -17.11
CA GLU A 132 15.71 -4.38 -17.93
C GLU A 132 15.73 -3.10 -17.08
N VAL A 133 15.03 -3.09 -15.93
CA VAL A 133 14.94 -1.95 -15.00
C VAL A 133 16.30 -1.62 -14.36
N THR A 134 17.24 -2.58 -14.35
CA THR A 134 18.62 -2.32 -13.94
C THR A 134 19.33 -1.37 -14.91
N LYS A 135 19.00 -1.44 -16.20
CA LYS A 135 19.58 -0.60 -17.24
C LYS A 135 18.79 0.70 -17.43
N GLU A 136 17.48 0.62 -17.33
CA GLU A 136 16.55 1.74 -17.51
C GLU A 136 15.49 1.71 -16.40
N PRO A 137 15.69 2.46 -15.29
CA PRO A 137 14.77 2.50 -14.16
C PRO A 137 13.35 2.87 -14.57
N SER A 138 12.36 2.30 -13.90
CA SER A 138 10.94 2.64 -14.17
C SER A 138 10.62 4.02 -13.60
N PRO A 139 9.85 4.86 -14.32
CA PRO A 139 9.50 6.20 -13.81
C PRO A 139 8.58 6.14 -12.59
N ASP A 140 7.78 5.10 -12.47
CA ASP A 140 6.82 4.88 -11.37
C ASP A 140 6.52 3.39 -11.19
N ILE A 141 5.80 3.06 -10.12
CA ILE A 141 5.51 1.68 -9.72
C ILE A 141 4.46 1.02 -10.64
N GLU A 142 3.50 1.79 -11.16
CA GLU A 142 2.48 1.31 -12.08
C GLU A 142 3.04 1.01 -13.47
N SER A 143 4.04 1.77 -13.92
CA SER A 143 4.77 1.48 -15.16
C SER A 143 5.61 0.20 -15.04
N LEU A 144 6.17 -0.06 -13.85
CA LEU A 144 6.82 -1.33 -13.58
C LEU A 144 5.82 -2.49 -13.60
N ALA A 145 4.64 -2.31 -13.00
CA ALA A 145 3.57 -3.30 -13.04
C ALA A 145 3.09 -3.56 -14.48
N GLU A 146 3.02 -2.53 -15.32
CA GLU A 146 2.71 -2.65 -16.75
C GLU A 146 3.74 -3.49 -17.49
N ARG A 147 5.05 -3.22 -17.31
CA ARG A 147 6.11 -4.03 -17.93
C ARG A 147 5.98 -5.51 -17.53
N LEU A 148 5.77 -5.77 -16.25
CA LEU A 148 5.59 -7.14 -15.73
C LEU A 148 4.37 -7.84 -16.30
N VAL A 149 3.20 -7.18 -16.33
CA VAL A 149 1.97 -7.82 -16.84
C VAL A 149 2.08 -8.18 -18.31
N ARG A 150 2.74 -7.34 -19.12
CA ARG A 150 3.02 -7.63 -20.53
C ARG A 150 3.90 -8.86 -20.70
N GLN A 151 4.93 -9.01 -19.89
CA GLN A 151 5.79 -10.21 -19.90
C GLN A 151 5.06 -11.46 -19.42
N VAL A 152 4.22 -11.34 -18.37
CA VAL A 152 3.39 -12.46 -17.92
C VAL A 152 2.44 -12.94 -19.02
N VAL A 153 1.72 -12.02 -19.70
CA VAL A 153 0.85 -12.39 -20.84
C VAL A 153 1.63 -13.13 -21.92
N ARG A 154 2.78 -12.60 -22.35
CA ARG A 154 3.59 -13.23 -23.40
C ARG A 154 4.11 -14.62 -23.01
N ARG A 155 4.67 -14.75 -21.80
CA ARG A 155 5.29 -16.01 -21.36
C ARG A 155 4.29 -17.09 -21.00
N GLN A 156 3.13 -16.71 -20.46
CA GLN A 156 2.06 -17.65 -20.10
C GLN A 156 1.10 -17.93 -21.27
N ASN A 157 1.14 -17.12 -22.33
CA ASN A 157 0.13 -17.12 -23.40
C ASN A 157 -1.28 -17.01 -22.82
N ALA A 158 -1.44 -16.14 -21.81
CA ALA A 158 -2.65 -16.03 -21.03
C ALA A 158 -3.66 -15.08 -21.65
N ALA A 159 -4.96 -15.42 -21.59
CA ALA A 159 -6.06 -14.56 -22.04
C ALA A 159 -6.30 -13.35 -21.10
N TYR A 160 -5.74 -13.37 -19.88
CA TYR A 160 -5.76 -12.29 -18.90
C TYR A 160 -4.59 -12.45 -17.94
N ALA A 161 -3.96 -11.35 -17.57
CA ALA A 161 -2.97 -11.32 -16.50
C ALA A 161 -3.13 -10.04 -15.64
N GLU A 162 -2.64 -10.14 -14.41
CA GLU A 162 -2.68 -9.07 -13.42
C GLU A 162 -1.38 -9.09 -12.59
N VAL A 163 -0.84 -7.92 -12.33
CA VAL A 163 0.31 -7.71 -11.44
C VAL A 163 -0.04 -6.67 -10.40
N ARG A 164 0.33 -6.92 -9.15
CA ARG A 164 0.28 -5.96 -8.04
C ARG A 164 1.67 -5.85 -7.43
N ILE A 165 2.09 -4.62 -7.19
CA ILE A 165 3.35 -4.28 -6.51
C ILE A 165 3.01 -3.39 -5.32
N ARG A 166 3.55 -3.71 -4.15
CA ARG A 166 3.49 -2.87 -2.96
C ARG A 166 4.90 -2.57 -2.49
N ALA A 167 5.20 -1.30 -2.26
CA ALA A 167 6.52 -0.87 -1.82
C ALA A 167 6.41 0.27 -0.79
N HIS A 168 7.28 0.25 0.22
CA HIS A 168 7.36 1.34 1.17
C HIS A 168 8.27 2.44 0.62
N PHE A 169 7.73 3.65 0.61
CA PHE A 169 8.35 4.83 0.03
C PHE A 169 8.53 5.93 1.08
N PRO A 170 9.75 6.44 1.29
CA PRO A 170 9.98 7.54 2.22
C PRO A 170 9.59 8.88 1.61
N LEU A 171 8.68 9.60 2.26
CA LEU A 171 8.37 10.99 1.94
C LEU A 171 8.87 11.93 3.03
N ARG A 172 9.44 13.06 2.61
CA ARG A 172 9.85 14.12 3.54
C ARG A 172 8.66 14.97 3.92
N LYS A 173 8.45 15.11 5.22
CA LYS A 173 7.45 15.98 5.82
C LYS A 173 8.08 16.99 6.75
N VAL A 174 7.28 17.97 7.13
CA VAL A 174 7.64 18.97 8.14
C VAL A 174 6.59 18.91 9.23
N THR A 175 7.02 18.76 10.48
CA THR A 175 6.10 18.75 11.62
C THR A 175 5.41 20.11 11.79
N PRO A 176 4.13 20.14 12.22
CA PRO A 176 3.25 21.30 12.06
C PRO A 176 3.63 22.52 12.92
N ALA A 177 4.21 22.30 14.09
CA ALA A 177 4.54 23.37 15.02
C ALA A 177 6.05 23.56 15.22
N SER A 178 6.81 22.50 15.37
CA SER A 178 8.26 22.58 15.59
C SER A 178 9.08 22.70 14.30
N ALA A 179 8.44 22.59 13.13
CA ALA A 179 9.05 22.68 11.80
C ALA A 179 10.26 21.71 11.61
N LYS A 180 10.23 20.55 12.24
CA LYS A 180 11.24 19.51 12.06
C LYS A 180 11.00 18.76 10.75
N ARG A 181 12.08 18.53 10.01
CA ARG A 181 12.04 17.66 8.83
C ARG A 181 12.11 16.21 9.31
N VAL A 182 11.15 15.41 8.86
CA VAL A 182 11.04 13.97 9.16
C VAL A 182 10.85 13.21 7.85
N GLU A 183 11.25 11.95 7.82
CA GLU A 183 10.94 11.02 6.73
C GLU A 183 9.89 10.04 7.26
N GLU A 184 8.76 9.97 6.55
CA GLU A 184 7.64 9.08 6.86
C GLU A 184 7.55 8.01 5.79
N LEU A 185 7.30 6.76 6.19
CA LEU A 185 7.15 5.64 5.25
C LEU A 185 5.68 5.46 4.89
N TYR A 186 5.38 5.47 3.60
CA TYR A 186 4.06 5.21 3.05
C TYR A 186 4.08 3.97 2.18
N GLU A 187 3.00 3.19 2.17
CA GLU A 187 2.87 2.08 1.24
C GLU A 187 2.32 2.58 -0.10
N PHE A 188 3.12 2.43 -1.15
CA PHE A 188 2.72 2.69 -2.53
C PHE A 188 2.30 1.40 -3.21
N ILE A 189 1.23 1.48 -4.01
CA ILE A 189 0.60 0.37 -4.70
C ILE A 189 0.59 0.67 -6.18
N GLY A 190 1.26 -0.16 -6.97
CA GLY A 190 1.16 -0.16 -8.43
C GLY A 190 0.46 -1.42 -8.90
N MET A 191 -0.56 -1.30 -9.74
CA MET A 191 -1.22 -2.45 -10.34
C MET A 191 -1.33 -2.29 -11.84
N ALA A 192 -1.29 -3.41 -12.55
CA ALA A 192 -1.58 -3.46 -13.96
C ALA A 192 -2.33 -4.72 -14.34
N SER A 193 -3.22 -4.62 -15.34
CA SER A 193 -3.91 -5.76 -15.94
C SER A 193 -3.95 -5.66 -17.46
N SER A 194 -3.95 -6.82 -18.12
CA SER A 194 -4.01 -6.96 -19.58
C SER A 194 -4.98 -8.07 -19.99
N ASP A 195 -5.74 -7.84 -21.04
CA ASP A 195 -6.74 -8.75 -21.60
C ASP A 195 -6.16 -9.81 -22.58
N GLY A 196 -4.92 -10.20 -22.37
CA GLY A 196 -4.24 -11.24 -23.14
C GLY A 196 -3.53 -10.77 -24.42
N ASP A 197 -3.66 -9.51 -24.77
CA ASP A 197 -2.90 -8.90 -25.85
C ASP A 197 -1.85 -7.93 -25.27
N ALA A 198 -0.59 -8.40 -25.21
CA ALA A 198 0.49 -7.62 -24.62
C ALA A 198 0.78 -6.29 -25.34
N ASP A 199 0.29 -6.12 -26.56
CA ASP A 199 0.49 -4.91 -27.38
C ASP A 199 -0.69 -3.95 -27.29
N LYS A 200 -1.83 -4.39 -26.72
CA LYS A 200 -2.98 -3.54 -26.45
C LYS A 200 -2.81 -2.66 -25.21
N ARG A 201 -3.85 -1.87 -24.97
CA ARG A 201 -3.93 -1.00 -23.79
C ARG A 201 -3.94 -1.84 -22.51
N VAL A 202 -3.01 -1.54 -21.62
CA VAL A 202 -2.94 -2.07 -20.25
C VAL A 202 -3.65 -1.10 -19.33
N LYS A 203 -4.47 -1.59 -18.42
CA LYS A 203 -5.00 -0.79 -17.32
C LYS A 203 -3.94 -0.66 -16.25
N ARG A 204 -3.75 0.56 -15.78
CA ARG A 204 -2.81 0.88 -14.70
C ARG A 204 -3.56 1.50 -13.54
N ILE A 205 -3.12 1.18 -12.34
CA ILE A 205 -3.62 1.77 -11.10
C ILE A 205 -2.42 2.23 -10.29
N SER A 206 -2.47 3.50 -9.88
CA SER A 206 -1.59 4.08 -8.86
C SER A 206 -2.36 4.16 -7.55
N GLY A 207 -1.75 3.79 -6.45
CA GLY A 207 -2.42 3.81 -5.16
C GLY A 207 -1.50 4.00 -3.99
N VAL A 208 -2.12 4.30 -2.85
CA VAL A 208 -1.43 4.45 -1.57
C VAL A 208 -2.27 3.85 -0.44
N GLU A 209 -1.57 3.42 0.60
CA GLU A 209 -2.15 3.13 1.90
C GLU A 209 -1.48 4.03 2.95
N VAL A 210 -2.29 4.78 3.69
CA VAL A 210 -1.83 5.85 4.58
C VAL A 210 -2.52 5.73 5.93
N ASP A 211 -1.74 5.75 6.99
CA ASP A 211 -2.24 5.81 8.36
C ASP A 211 -2.55 7.26 8.77
N GLY A 212 -3.63 7.42 9.53
CA GLY A 212 -4.06 8.70 10.08
C GLY A 212 -4.86 8.50 11.37
N MET A 213 -5.57 9.54 11.78
CA MET A 213 -6.41 9.55 12.97
C MET A 213 -7.86 9.91 12.61
N THR A 214 -8.81 9.20 13.23
CA THR A 214 -10.23 9.57 13.25
C THR A 214 -10.69 9.85 14.68
N VAL A 215 -11.65 10.77 14.81
CA VAL A 215 -12.30 11.16 16.07
C VAL A 215 -13.79 10.99 15.88
N CYS A 216 -14.46 10.31 16.81
CA CYS A 216 -15.89 10.02 16.70
C CYS A 216 -16.75 11.26 16.92
N PRO A 217 -17.51 11.73 15.89
CA PRO A 217 -18.42 12.88 16.01
C PRO A 217 -19.57 12.61 16.98
N CYS A 218 -20.09 11.37 17.02
CA CYS A 218 -21.23 10.99 17.85
C CYS A 218 -20.90 11.10 19.34
N ALA A 219 -19.79 10.52 19.79
CA ALA A 219 -19.35 10.60 21.17
C ALA A 219 -18.99 12.04 21.56
N GLN A 220 -18.39 12.81 20.65
CA GLN A 220 -18.11 14.23 20.87
C GLN A 220 -19.39 15.03 21.09
N GLY A 221 -20.42 14.81 20.28
CA GLY A 221 -21.73 15.49 20.44
C GLY A 221 -22.38 15.18 21.78
N MET A 222 -22.32 13.93 22.25
CA MET A 222 -22.82 13.56 23.58
C MET A 222 -22.02 14.23 24.71
N MET A 223 -20.71 14.29 24.61
CA MET A 223 -19.84 14.98 25.57
C MET A 223 -20.08 16.48 25.57
N THR A 224 -20.34 17.09 24.41
CA THR A 224 -20.73 18.50 24.30
C THR A 224 -22.04 18.78 25.03
N ALA A 225 -23.08 17.98 24.77
CA ALA A 225 -24.37 18.13 25.44
C ALA A 225 -24.25 17.96 26.97
N TYR A 226 -23.45 16.99 27.43
CA TYR A 226 -23.18 16.80 28.86
C TYR A 226 -22.44 17.99 29.47
N ALA A 227 -21.45 18.56 28.78
CA ALA A 227 -20.73 19.74 29.25
C ALA A 227 -21.64 20.99 29.35
N GLU A 228 -22.54 21.19 28.38
CA GLU A 228 -23.57 22.25 28.44
C GLU A 228 -24.48 22.08 29.66
N GLU A 229 -24.98 20.85 29.92
CA GLU A 229 -25.81 20.56 31.08
C GLU A 229 -25.08 20.85 32.43
N LEU A 230 -23.79 20.49 32.50
CA LEU A 230 -22.99 20.82 33.68
C LEU A 230 -22.85 22.33 33.91
N LEU A 231 -22.56 23.09 32.85
CA LEU A 231 -22.42 24.53 32.93
C LEU A 231 -23.74 25.22 33.40
N VAL A 232 -24.88 24.76 32.90
CA VAL A 232 -26.19 25.26 33.32
C VAL A 232 -26.42 24.94 34.80
N ARG A 233 -26.06 23.77 35.30
CA ARG A 233 -26.13 23.42 36.75
C ARG A 233 -25.23 24.32 37.62
N GLU A 234 -24.07 24.74 37.08
CA GLU A 234 -23.16 25.68 37.75
C GLU A 234 -23.64 27.15 37.67
N GLY A 235 -24.79 27.42 37.07
CA GLY A 235 -25.45 28.74 37.04
C GLY A 235 -25.22 29.59 35.79
N TYR A 236 -24.59 29.06 34.77
CA TYR A 236 -24.53 29.73 33.47
C TYR A 236 -25.87 29.63 32.76
N SER A 237 -26.22 30.64 31.98
CA SER A 237 -27.37 30.58 31.08
C SER A 237 -27.12 29.55 29.96
N GLN A 238 -28.17 29.03 29.34
CA GLN A 238 -28.08 28.09 28.21
C GLN A 238 -27.25 28.66 27.06
N GLU A 239 -27.37 29.97 26.80
CA GLU A 239 -26.65 30.66 25.74
C GLU A 239 -25.14 30.78 26.07
N GLU A 240 -24.81 31.11 27.32
CA GLU A 240 -23.41 31.14 27.77
C GLU A 240 -22.78 29.74 27.76
N ALA A 241 -23.49 28.72 28.23
CA ALA A 241 -23.03 27.32 28.23
C ALA A 241 -22.69 26.87 26.79
N LYS A 242 -23.60 27.09 25.84
CA LYS A 242 -23.36 26.76 24.43
C LYS A 242 -22.14 27.49 23.87
N ARG A 243 -22.03 28.81 24.13
CA ARG A 243 -20.86 29.57 23.67
C ARG A 243 -19.54 29.09 24.27
N ILE A 244 -19.54 28.65 25.53
CA ILE A 244 -18.35 28.15 26.18
C ILE A 244 -17.87 26.82 25.52
N VAL A 245 -18.77 25.87 25.28
CA VAL A 245 -18.40 24.58 24.65
C VAL A 245 -18.02 24.72 23.19
N GLU A 246 -18.47 25.78 22.48
CA GLU A 246 -18.02 26.10 21.12
C GLU A 246 -16.58 26.62 21.08
N ILE A 247 -16.06 27.19 22.17
CA ILE A 247 -14.68 27.74 22.23
C ILE A 247 -13.65 26.65 22.46
N PHE A 248 -14.02 25.58 23.18
CA PHE A 248 -13.10 24.51 23.55
C PHE A 248 -13.43 23.24 22.77
N PRO A 249 -12.44 22.57 22.13
CA PRO A 249 -12.67 21.29 21.53
C PRO A 249 -13.00 20.27 22.62
N VAL A 250 -14.23 19.77 22.61
CA VAL A 250 -14.69 18.76 23.56
C VAL A 250 -14.06 17.41 23.16
N PRO A 251 -13.50 16.63 24.13
CA PRO A 251 -12.86 15.38 23.82
C PRO A 251 -13.85 14.31 23.36
N SER A 252 -13.36 13.41 22.52
CA SER A 252 -14.05 12.20 22.08
C SER A 252 -13.05 11.05 22.03
N HIS A 253 -13.52 9.82 21.87
CA HIS A 253 -12.59 8.76 21.55
C HIS A 253 -11.99 8.97 20.16
N ASN A 254 -10.73 8.64 20.05
CA ASN A 254 -9.98 8.71 18.82
C ASN A 254 -9.20 7.42 18.64
N GLN A 255 -8.86 7.12 17.41
CA GLN A 255 -8.20 5.88 17.04
C GLN A 255 -7.43 6.05 15.74
N ARG A 256 -6.51 5.11 15.52
CA ARG A 256 -5.79 5.00 14.26
C ARG A 256 -6.74 4.52 13.17
N ALA A 257 -6.64 5.15 12.01
CA ALA A 257 -7.38 4.76 10.82
C ALA A 257 -6.41 4.61 9.64
N LYS A 258 -6.70 3.67 8.77
CA LYS A 258 -5.97 3.38 7.55
C LYS A 258 -6.82 3.78 6.35
N GLY A 259 -6.33 4.70 5.54
CA GLY A 259 -6.96 5.10 4.29
C GLY A 259 -6.25 4.46 3.10
N THR A 260 -7.01 3.84 2.21
CA THR A 260 -6.52 3.31 0.93
C THR A 260 -7.16 4.11 -0.19
N LEU A 261 -6.35 4.63 -1.09
CA LEU A 261 -6.81 5.35 -2.28
C LEU A 261 -6.14 4.77 -3.52
N LEU A 262 -6.94 4.25 -4.45
CA LEU A 262 -6.49 3.73 -5.73
C LEU A 262 -7.09 4.55 -6.86
N LEU A 263 -6.28 4.94 -7.85
CA LEU A 263 -6.72 5.63 -9.06
C LEU A 263 -6.26 4.87 -10.31
N GLY A 264 -7.23 4.42 -11.11
CA GLY A 264 -7.00 3.83 -12.43
C GLY A 264 -7.13 4.89 -13.52
N SER A 265 -6.01 5.26 -14.15
CA SER A 265 -5.97 6.35 -15.13
C SER A 265 -5.00 6.05 -16.27
N PRO A 266 -5.28 6.55 -17.51
CA PRO A 266 -4.29 6.53 -18.59
C PRO A 266 -3.15 7.54 -18.35
N VAL A 267 -3.36 8.52 -17.48
CA VAL A 267 -2.38 9.56 -17.13
C VAL A 267 -1.63 9.13 -15.87
N SER A 268 -0.30 9.34 -15.83
CA SER A 268 0.51 9.09 -14.64
C SER A 268 0.07 10.00 -13.49
N ILE A 269 -0.02 9.43 -12.30
CA ILE A 269 -0.47 10.10 -11.08
C ILE A 269 0.68 10.10 -10.08
N LYS A 270 1.05 11.28 -9.60
CA LYS A 270 2.03 11.38 -8.52
C LYS A 270 1.45 10.81 -7.23
N ALA A 271 2.05 9.75 -6.72
CA ALA A 271 1.58 9.05 -5.53
C ALA A 271 1.60 9.95 -4.27
N GLU A 272 2.50 10.94 -4.21
CA GLU A 272 2.54 11.96 -3.15
C GLU A 272 1.24 12.76 -3.04
N ASN A 273 0.60 13.05 -4.19
CA ASN A 273 -0.71 13.72 -4.19
C ASN A 273 -1.79 12.83 -3.57
N LEU A 274 -1.72 11.51 -3.80
CA LEU A 274 -2.65 10.55 -3.20
C LEU A 274 -2.45 10.49 -1.68
N VAL A 275 -1.20 10.47 -1.19
CA VAL A 275 -0.89 10.55 0.25
C VAL A 275 -1.51 11.80 0.85
N HIS A 276 -1.29 12.97 0.22
CA HIS A 276 -1.84 14.23 0.70
C HIS A 276 -3.39 14.22 0.75
N ILE A 277 -4.04 13.65 -0.27
CA ILE A 277 -5.50 13.50 -0.29
C ILE A 277 -5.98 12.69 0.90
N VAL A 278 -5.37 11.54 1.16
CA VAL A 278 -5.78 10.66 2.26
C VAL A 278 -5.57 11.36 3.61
N GLU A 279 -4.40 11.97 3.85
CA GLU A 279 -4.09 12.68 5.09
C GLU A 279 -5.05 13.86 5.33
N ALA A 280 -5.32 14.67 4.32
CA ALA A 280 -6.25 15.81 4.40
C ALA A 280 -7.71 15.36 4.64
N SER A 281 -8.03 14.11 4.33
CA SER A 281 -9.36 13.53 4.53
C SER A 281 -9.57 12.92 5.91
N MET A 282 -8.50 12.71 6.69
CA MET A 282 -8.57 12.24 8.07
C MET A 282 -8.95 13.35 9.06
N SER A 283 -9.28 13.02 10.30
CA SER A 283 -9.41 14.03 11.37
C SER A 283 -8.10 14.74 11.63
N SER A 284 -7.00 13.99 11.59
CA SER A 284 -5.63 14.51 11.56
C SER A 284 -4.69 13.48 10.93
N GLU A 285 -3.66 13.96 10.26
CA GLU A 285 -2.46 13.19 9.93
C GLU A 285 -1.69 12.81 11.19
N ILE A 286 -0.84 11.79 11.09
CA ILE A 286 0.06 11.34 12.15
C ILE A 286 1.51 11.50 11.70
N TYR A 287 2.45 11.42 12.66
CA TYR A 287 3.87 11.59 12.42
C TYR A 287 4.67 10.62 13.30
N GLU A 288 5.78 10.12 12.79
CA GLU A 288 6.72 9.29 13.56
C GLU A 288 7.43 10.09 14.67
N LEU A 289 7.78 11.34 14.40
CA LEU A 289 8.45 12.22 15.37
C LEU A 289 7.61 13.46 15.66
N LEU A 290 7.19 13.62 16.91
CA LEU A 290 6.49 14.81 17.41
C LEU A 290 7.23 15.40 18.60
N LYS A 291 7.20 16.73 18.74
CA LYS A 291 7.51 17.45 19.97
C LYS A 291 6.21 17.89 20.63
N ARG A 292 6.23 18.27 21.91
CA ARG A 292 5.02 18.69 22.65
C ARG A 292 4.12 19.69 21.91
N PRO A 293 4.66 20.73 21.25
CA PRO A 293 3.81 21.63 20.45
C PRO A 293 3.14 20.94 19.25
N ASP A 294 3.82 19.96 18.64
CA ASP A 294 3.28 19.18 17.53
C ASP A 294 2.19 18.21 18.02
N GLU A 295 2.40 17.53 19.17
CA GLU A 295 1.40 16.68 19.81
C GLU A 295 0.12 17.47 20.11
N PHE A 296 0.28 18.66 20.68
CA PHE A 296 -0.85 19.56 20.93
C PHE A 296 -1.59 19.92 19.63
N PHE A 297 -0.84 20.25 18.57
CA PHE A 297 -1.43 20.57 17.28
C PHE A 297 -2.25 19.40 16.72
N VAL A 298 -1.70 18.19 16.72
CA VAL A 298 -2.37 16.99 16.19
C VAL A 298 -3.65 16.70 16.98
N VAL A 299 -3.57 16.68 18.31
CA VAL A 299 -4.74 16.42 19.18
C VAL A 299 -5.81 17.50 18.98
N LYS A 300 -5.43 18.77 18.99
CA LYS A 300 -6.36 19.89 18.78
C LYS A 300 -7.04 19.76 17.42
N LYS A 301 -6.26 19.63 16.33
CA LYS A 301 -6.76 19.49 14.95
C LYS A 301 -7.75 18.33 14.83
N ALA A 302 -7.39 17.17 15.42
CA ALA A 302 -8.23 15.98 15.33
C ALA A 302 -9.60 16.20 16.00
N HIS A 303 -9.67 16.83 17.17
CA HIS A 303 -10.92 17.09 17.89
C HIS A 303 -11.70 18.28 17.35
N GLU A 304 -11.05 19.21 16.64
CA GLU A 304 -11.72 20.29 15.87
C GLU A 304 -12.29 19.78 14.54
N ASN A 305 -11.87 18.59 14.10
CA ASN A 305 -12.26 18.02 12.81
C ASN A 305 -12.70 16.54 12.97
N PRO A 306 -13.73 16.26 13.81
CA PRO A 306 -14.19 14.89 14.00
C PRO A 306 -14.80 14.33 12.71
N ARG A 307 -14.48 13.09 12.36
CA ARG A 307 -14.92 12.42 11.13
C ARG A 307 -15.19 10.94 11.38
N PHE A 308 -16.32 10.47 10.87
CA PHE A 308 -16.59 9.06 10.69
C PHE A 308 -15.76 8.49 9.52
N VAL A 309 -15.61 7.16 9.47
CA VAL A 309 -14.95 6.48 8.33
C VAL A 309 -15.66 6.82 7.00
N GLU A 310 -16.97 6.99 7.02
CA GLU A 310 -17.78 7.41 5.88
C GLU A 310 -17.43 8.82 5.40
N ASP A 311 -17.17 9.73 6.34
CA ASP A 311 -16.81 11.11 6.01
C ASP A 311 -15.40 11.15 5.41
N VAL A 312 -14.48 10.33 5.92
CA VAL A 312 -13.12 10.22 5.35
C VAL A 312 -13.19 9.76 3.89
N VAL A 313 -14.00 8.73 3.58
CA VAL A 313 -14.19 8.27 2.20
C VAL A 313 -14.77 9.35 1.31
N ARG A 314 -15.83 10.05 1.76
CA ARG A 314 -16.45 11.16 1.00
C ARG A 314 -15.46 12.29 0.74
N GLU A 315 -14.65 12.66 1.74
CA GLU A 315 -13.62 13.69 1.62
C GLU A 315 -12.50 13.27 0.65
N MET A 316 -12.04 12.00 0.71
CA MET A 316 -11.07 11.49 -0.27
C MET A 316 -11.59 11.66 -1.70
N LEU A 317 -12.83 11.26 -1.97
CA LEU A 317 -13.44 11.36 -3.30
C LEU A 317 -13.60 12.82 -3.75
N ARG A 318 -14.04 13.71 -2.86
CA ARG A 318 -14.12 15.14 -3.13
C ARG A 318 -12.74 15.72 -3.45
N ASN A 319 -11.72 15.37 -2.67
CA ASN A 319 -10.36 15.86 -2.84
C ASN A 319 -9.72 15.32 -4.14
N VAL A 320 -10.00 14.08 -4.53
CA VAL A 320 -9.57 13.53 -5.84
C VAL A 320 -10.10 14.40 -6.98
N ILE A 321 -11.40 14.72 -6.98
CA ILE A 321 -12.01 15.55 -8.02
C ILE A 321 -11.43 16.96 -8.03
N GLY A 322 -11.16 17.53 -6.86
CA GLY A 322 -10.59 18.88 -6.73
C GLY A 322 -9.13 18.97 -7.17
N ILE A 323 -8.32 17.94 -6.90
CA ILE A 323 -6.88 17.93 -7.22
C ILE A 323 -6.62 17.46 -8.65
N PHE A 324 -7.47 16.57 -9.17
CA PHE A 324 -7.34 16.00 -10.51
C PHE A 324 -8.60 16.28 -11.39
N PRO A 325 -8.97 17.55 -11.61
CA PRO A 325 -10.17 17.89 -12.40
C PRO A 325 -10.07 17.42 -13.86
N GLU A 326 -8.83 17.26 -14.37
CA GLU A 326 -8.52 16.87 -15.76
C GLU A 326 -8.63 15.37 -16.01
N LEU A 327 -8.74 14.53 -14.98
CA LEU A 327 -8.86 13.08 -15.19
C LEU A 327 -10.13 12.74 -15.96
N PRO A 328 -10.05 11.84 -16.93
CA PRO A 328 -11.21 11.38 -17.69
C PRO A 328 -12.30 10.77 -16.82
N ASP A 329 -13.55 10.88 -17.24
CA ASP A 329 -14.70 10.34 -16.51
C ASP A 329 -14.67 8.81 -16.39
N GLU A 330 -13.99 8.12 -17.31
CA GLU A 330 -13.74 6.66 -17.26
C GLU A 330 -12.58 6.27 -16.33
N SER A 331 -11.91 7.20 -15.67
CA SER A 331 -10.92 6.89 -14.65
C SER A 331 -11.58 6.21 -13.45
N PHE A 332 -10.97 5.15 -12.97
CA PHE A 332 -11.44 4.41 -11.82
C PHE A 332 -10.92 5.04 -10.52
N VAL A 333 -11.74 5.03 -9.49
CA VAL A 333 -11.30 5.35 -8.13
C VAL A 333 -11.83 4.32 -7.14
N LEU A 334 -11.00 3.96 -6.16
CA LEU A 334 -11.40 3.27 -4.95
C LEU A 334 -10.90 4.07 -3.77
N ALA A 335 -11.80 4.50 -2.89
CA ALA A 335 -11.50 5.12 -1.61
C ALA A 335 -12.04 4.23 -0.49
N ARG A 336 -11.18 3.84 0.44
CA ARG A 336 -11.50 2.96 1.57
C ARG A 336 -10.87 3.51 2.84
N THR A 337 -11.58 3.42 3.94
CA THR A 337 -11.05 3.72 5.28
C THR A 337 -11.44 2.62 6.24
N GLU A 338 -10.47 2.11 6.99
CA GLU A 338 -10.68 1.17 8.08
C GLU A 338 -10.12 1.78 9.37
N SER A 339 -10.96 1.90 10.39
CA SER A 339 -10.66 2.48 11.69
C SER A 339 -10.55 1.38 12.74
N SER A 340 -9.44 1.37 13.49
CA SER A 340 -9.25 0.46 14.63
C SER A 340 -9.89 1.07 15.87
N GLU A 341 -11.17 0.78 16.08
CA GLU A 341 -11.98 1.41 17.10
C GLU A 341 -11.41 1.22 18.51
N SER A 342 -11.25 2.33 19.26
CA SER A 342 -10.62 2.31 20.59
C SER A 342 -11.53 1.83 21.72
N ILE A 343 -12.85 1.95 21.54
CA ILE A 343 -13.85 1.56 22.55
C ILE A 343 -14.69 0.34 22.16
N HIS A 344 -14.48 -0.21 20.95
CA HIS A 344 -15.14 -1.39 20.43
C HIS A 344 -14.13 -2.51 20.13
N GLN A 345 -14.61 -3.76 20.09
CA GLN A 345 -13.77 -4.92 19.74
C GLN A 345 -13.69 -5.18 18.22
N HIS A 346 -14.44 -4.43 17.41
CA HIS A 346 -14.45 -4.51 15.97
C HIS A 346 -13.86 -3.24 15.36
N ASN A 347 -13.43 -3.33 14.11
CA ASN A 347 -13.07 -2.17 13.29
C ASN A 347 -14.31 -1.64 12.57
N ALA A 348 -14.31 -0.34 12.26
CA ALA A 348 -15.28 0.28 11.35
C ALA A 348 -14.66 0.42 9.97
N LEU A 349 -15.46 0.20 8.92
CA LEU A 349 -15.01 0.26 7.54
C LEU A 349 -16.02 0.99 6.67
N ALA A 350 -15.53 1.88 5.81
CA ALA A 350 -16.28 2.44 4.69
C ALA A 350 -15.46 2.33 3.41
N GLU A 351 -16.14 2.08 2.30
CA GLU A 351 -15.52 1.98 0.97
C GLU A 351 -16.49 2.44 -0.11
N LEU A 352 -15.95 3.10 -1.12
CA LEU A 352 -16.64 3.34 -2.38
C LEU A 352 -15.65 3.20 -3.53
N SER A 353 -16.08 2.51 -4.59
CA SER A 353 -15.32 2.38 -5.82
C SER A 353 -16.22 2.57 -7.05
N GLY A 354 -15.67 3.17 -8.11
CA GLY A 354 -16.42 3.43 -9.33
C GLY A 354 -15.66 4.32 -10.32
N TYR A 355 -16.36 4.78 -11.34
CA TYR A 355 -15.81 5.76 -12.28
C TYR A 355 -15.93 7.20 -11.76
N LEU A 356 -14.91 8.03 -12.01
CA LEU A 356 -14.90 9.44 -11.58
C LEU A 356 -16.09 10.23 -12.14
N GLY A 357 -16.53 9.95 -13.38
CA GLY A 357 -17.71 10.57 -13.96
C GLY A 357 -18.99 10.34 -13.19
N ASP A 358 -19.15 9.14 -12.61
CA ASP A 358 -20.31 8.82 -11.77
C ASP A 358 -20.27 9.61 -10.47
N ILE A 359 -19.09 9.68 -9.84
CA ILE A 359 -18.89 10.42 -8.59
C ILE A 359 -19.08 11.93 -8.79
N ARG A 360 -18.57 12.50 -9.90
CA ARG A 360 -18.81 13.91 -10.25
C ARG A 360 -20.31 14.23 -10.39
N ARG A 361 -21.07 13.33 -11.01
CA ARG A 361 -22.53 13.47 -11.15
C ARG A 361 -23.23 13.38 -9.80
N GLU A 362 -22.85 12.44 -8.94
CA GLU A 362 -23.42 12.28 -7.61
C GLU A 362 -23.18 13.53 -6.73
N LEU A 363 -21.97 14.10 -6.78
CA LEU A 363 -21.63 15.34 -6.06
C LEU A 363 -22.33 16.58 -6.63
N GLY A 364 -22.64 16.58 -7.94
CA GLY A 364 -23.32 17.70 -8.62
C GLY A 364 -24.84 17.69 -8.53
N SER A 365 -25.43 16.54 -8.25
CA SER A 365 -26.90 16.34 -8.20
C SER A 365 -27.26 15.40 -7.06
N SER A 366 -27.82 15.92 -5.98
CA SER A 366 -28.21 15.13 -4.81
C SER A 366 -29.14 13.97 -5.21
N GLY A 367 -28.67 12.72 -5.02
CA GLY A 367 -29.52 11.53 -4.96
C GLY A 367 -29.69 10.69 -6.24
N VAL A 368 -28.72 10.74 -7.17
CA VAL A 368 -28.70 9.83 -8.31
C VAL A 368 -27.99 8.54 -7.93
N GLY A 369 -28.36 7.74 -7.06
CA GLY A 369 -27.70 6.53 -6.59
C GLY A 369 -26.68 5.93 -7.57
N MET A 370 -25.42 5.88 -7.17
CA MET A 370 -24.34 5.33 -7.98
C MET A 370 -24.25 3.82 -7.82
N ARG A 371 -24.10 3.08 -8.91
CA ARG A 371 -23.70 1.68 -8.86
C ARG A 371 -22.20 1.59 -8.67
N GLY A 372 -21.75 1.03 -7.55
CA GLY A 372 -20.32 0.74 -7.32
C GLY A 372 -19.77 -0.21 -8.40
N LEU A 373 -18.52 -0.05 -8.76
CA LEU A 373 -17.77 -0.91 -9.66
C LEU A 373 -16.62 -1.54 -8.87
N ALA A 374 -16.62 -2.86 -8.68
CA ALA A 374 -15.57 -3.55 -7.97
C ALA A 374 -14.21 -3.41 -8.69
N LEU A 375 -13.13 -3.42 -7.92
CA LEU A 375 -11.77 -3.33 -8.46
C LEU A 375 -11.49 -4.44 -9.49
N GLU A 376 -11.88 -5.67 -9.17
CA GLU A 376 -11.72 -6.82 -10.07
C GLU A 376 -12.54 -6.68 -11.36
N GLU A 377 -13.72 -6.08 -11.28
CA GLU A 377 -14.56 -5.80 -12.45
C GLU A 377 -13.89 -4.73 -13.34
N TYR A 378 -13.36 -3.67 -12.74
CA TYR A 378 -12.60 -2.66 -13.48
C TYR A 378 -11.36 -3.24 -14.15
N LEU A 379 -10.57 -4.06 -13.45
CA LEU A 379 -9.35 -4.63 -14.01
C LEU A 379 -9.64 -5.57 -15.19
N ARG A 380 -10.84 -6.16 -15.26
CA ARG A 380 -11.28 -7.07 -16.34
C ARG A 380 -12.11 -6.42 -17.44
N SER A 381 -12.63 -5.20 -17.24
CA SER A 381 -13.39 -4.45 -18.25
C SER A 381 -12.44 -3.85 -19.32
#